data_4907a295c3e2178469d735d69a94157a
#
_entry.id   4907a295c3e2178469d735d69a94157a
#
_cell.length_a   1.000
_cell.length_b   1.000
_cell.length_c   1.000
_cell.angle_alpha   90.00
_cell.angle_beta   90.00
_cell.angle_gamma   90.00
#
_symmetry.space_group_name_H-M   'P 1'
#
loop_
_entity.id
_entity.type
_entity.pdbx_description
1 polymer ?
#
loop_
_entity_poly.entity_id
_entity_poly.type
_entity_poly.pdbx_seq_one_letter_code
_entity_poly.pdbx_strand_id
1 'polypeptide(L)'
;MAAHTRRPRALKLAALALSLLAAACSLVKSVETPLDSQEQAARWVREGKHAEAAQAYAKLSVDAPAEHDNYALLSAEQWVAANNIVAAKQAFGTLSPEARSKLPVARALVAAEIAYAENNPAGAIHELDQIAVPTVPDQAQNYYWIRGRSAFLTGHAYEGTRALVERERFLSDAGALRANRDELLNRVRGAAEHGQSLKYPAKTETVVAGWLDLGTVALELARNPLHAQGTLAAWKRQYPQHPANDGVLAVAQTQVSIATEFPDQIALLLPLSGRGESIGVAVRDGFIAAYLQQGAAGRPRLKVYDVAAESLASAYNQALSEGAGFIVGPLTKEDVAALAPLSNGRTPVLALNFLGDNVSAPRNFYQFALLPEDEARAVARRVVADGRPNGVALVPTNEWGARVSAAFADELKHLGGSILDTQHYDPSQVDFSDAIKTMMQVKNVKGEPVTHRSDANFIFVAGSSSGASRLILPQLKFHYSGDVPVYSTSDSFEPDSAANSDIEGMTFPDMPWMVASDPVTVQIRDSVRQAWAARTTRRDRLYAFGFDAYRLVPALRSKPPGEESPIAGVTGKLHLDEHNRVRRDLDWAQIKNGQPAAL
;
A
#
# COMPACT_ATOMS: atom_id res chain seq x y z
N MET A 1 -20.37 -64.86 60.39
CA MET A 1 -20.03 -66.20 59.82
C MET A 1 -18.99 -65.98 58.73
N ALA A 2 -17.82 -66.53 58.96
CA ALA A 2 -16.61 -66.42 58.13
C ALA A 2 -16.68 -67.32 56.93
N ALA A 3 -16.05 -66.91 55.78
CA ALA A 3 -15.52 -67.83 54.81
C ALA A 3 -14.27 -67.20 54.13
N HIS A 4 -13.14 -67.73 54.57
CA HIS A 4 -11.84 -67.60 53.86
C HIS A 4 -11.90 -68.32 52.53
N THR A 5 -11.36 -67.71 51.47
CA THR A 5 -10.85 -68.44 50.33
C THR A 5 -9.48 -67.89 49.84
N ARG A 6 -8.53 -68.82 49.74
CA ARG A 6 -7.11 -68.69 49.47
C ARG A 6 -6.86 -68.22 48.00
N ARG A 7 -5.96 -67.30 47.83
CA ARG A 7 -5.35 -66.95 46.50
C ARG A 7 -4.30 -67.99 46.11
N PRO A 8 -4.23 -68.43 44.84
CA PRO A 8 -3.12 -69.24 44.34
C PRO A 8 -1.98 -68.34 43.85
N ARG A 9 -0.74 -68.76 44.17
CA ARG A 9 0.54 -68.14 43.91
C ARG A 9 1.06 -68.31 42.43
N ALA A 10 0.17 -68.48 41.45
CA ALA A 10 0.58 -68.80 40.05
C ALA A 10 0.59 -67.62 39.07
N LEU A 11 0.34 -66.36 39.53
CA LEU A 11 0.21 -65.20 38.66
C LEU A 11 1.42 -64.24 38.64
N LYS A 12 2.53 -64.57 39.28
CA LYS A 12 3.73 -63.70 39.34
C LYS A 12 4.84 -64.09 38.35
N LEU A 13 4.76 -65.20 37.66
CA LEU A 13 5.76 -65.61 36.66
C LEU A 13 5.39 -65.31 35.19
N ALA A 14 4.09 -65.03 34.90
CA ALA A 14 3.66 -64.67 33.57
C ALA A 14 3.80 -63.16 33.26
N ALA A 15 3.89 -62.32 34.29
CA ALA A 15 4.08 -60.86 34.10
C ALA A 15 5.52 -60.43 33.80
N LEU A 16 6.50 -61.27 34.12
CA LEU A 16 7.94 -60.98 33.85
C LEU A 16 8.36 -61.37 32.43
N ALA A 17 7.67 -62.31 31.79
CA ALA A 17 7.98 -62.72 30.43
C ALA A 17 7.33 -61.78 29.35
N LEU A 18 6.24 -61.10 29.69
CA LEU A 18 5.61 -60.11 28.79
C LEU A 18 6.30 -58.75 28.81
N SER A 19 6.99 -58.40 29.89
CA SER A 19 7.75 -57.14 29.97
C SER A 19 9.09 -57.19 29.27
N LEU A 20 9.63 -58.34 29.02
CA LEU A 20 10.87 -58.52 28.25
C LEU A 20 10.63 -58.59 26.72
N LEU A 21 9.41 -58.94 26.27
CA LEU A 21 9.08 -58.87 24.84
C LEU A 21 8.64 -57.47 24.42
N ALA A 22 8.10 -56.63 25.32
CA ALA A 22 7.79 -55.22 25.00
C ALA A 22 9.01 -54.30 24.98
N ALA A 23 10.12 -54.67 25.65
CA ALA A 23 11.36 -53.91 25.60
C ALA A 23 12.25 -54.25 24.40
N ALA A 24 11.99 -55.36 23.70
CA ALA A 24 12.74 -55.71 22.48
C ALA A 24 12.14 -55.06 21.19
N CYS A 25 10.91 -54.59 21.21
CA CYS A 25 10.31 -53.89 20.08
C CYS A 25 10.58 -52.36 20.04
N SER A 26 11.24 -51.79 21.05
CA SER A 26 11.55 -50.36 21.10
C SER A 26 12.99 -49.99 20.68
N LEU A 27 13.74 -50.92 20.12
CA LEU A 27 15.15 -50.73 19.72
C LEU A 27 15.46 -51.08 18.26
N VAL A 28 14.44 -51.37 17.44
CA VAL A 28 14.63 -51.29 15.99
C VAL A 28 14.26 -49.86 15.60
N LYS A 29 15.22 -48.92 15.67
CA LYS A 29 15.19 -47.76 14.80
C LYS A 29 15.10 -48.35 13.38
N SER A 30 13.92 -48.27 12.75
CA SER A 30 13.82 -48.44 11.31
C SER A 30 14.87 -47.53 10.68
N VAL A 31 15.87 -48.07 10.06
CA VAL A 31 16.76 -47.30 9.18
C VAL A 31 15.86 -46.87 8.06
N GLU A 32 15.37 -45.63 8.12
CA GLU A 32 14.62 -45.03 7.04
C GLU A 32 15.46 -45.15 5.78
N THR A 33 14.93 -45.82 4.78
CA THR A 33 15.57 -45.88 3.47
C THR A 33 15.58 -44.50 2.84
N PRO A 34 16.56 -44.15 1.97
CA PRO A 34 16.53 -42.86 1.25
C PRO A 34 15.23 -42.61 0.49
N LEU A 35 14.55 -43.64 0.00
CA LEU A 35 13.25 -43.55 -0.66
C LEU A 35 12.14 -43.07 0.31
N ASP A 36 12.08 -43.64 1.54
CA ASP A 36 11.11 -43.25 2.55
C ASP A 36 11.32 -41.76 2.96
N SER A 37 12.57 -41.35 3.05
CA SER A 37 12.95 -39.97 3.38
C SER A 37 12.61 -38.99 2.25
N GLN A 38 12.74 -39.41 0.99
CA GLN A 38 12.37 -38.62 -0.19
C GLN A 38 10.84 -38.46 -0.27
N GLU A 39 10.06 -39.52 -0.08
CA GLU A 39 8.60 -39.46 -0.04
C GLU A 39 8.08 -38.57 1.08
N GLN A 40 8.74 -38.61 2.24
CA GLN A 40 8.42 -37.73 3.36
C GLN A 40 8.70 -36.25 3.04
N ALA A 41 9.84 -35.95 2.43
CA ALA A 41 10.16 -34.58 1.99
C ALA A 41 9.15 -34.06 0.96
N ALA A 42 8.82 -34.89 -0.04
CA ALA A 42 7.80 -34.57 -1.04
C ALA A 42 6.40 -34.37 -0.43
N ARG A 43 6.08 -35.08 0.64
CA ARG A 43 4.84 -34.86 1.40
C ARG A 43 4.84 -33.49 2.08
N TRP A 44 5.94 -33.12 2.74
CA TRP A 44 6.07 -31.80 3.38
C TRP A 44 5.96 -30.65 2.38
N VAL A 45 6.50 -30.81 1.16
CA VAL A 45 6.28 -29.83 0.08
C VAL A 45 4.78 -29.65 -0.21
N ARG A 46 4.03 -30.77 -0.36
CA ARG A 46 2.56 -30.70 -0.62
C ARG A 46 1.78 -30.13 0.57
N GLU A 47 2.28 -30.28 1.79
CA GLU A 47 1.69 -29.73 3.01
C GLU A 47 2.10 -28.26 3.26
N GLY A 48 2.94 -27.65 2.41
CA GLY A 48 3.45 -26.30 2.59
C GLY A 48 4.51 -26.15 3.69
N LYS A 49 5.04 -27.28 4.19
CA LYS A 49 6.11 -27.33 5.22
C LYS A 49 7.49 -27.24 4.56
N HIS A 50 7.74 -26.09 3.94
CA HIS A 50 8.91 -25.91 3.09
C HIS A 50 10.23 -25.98 3.85
N ALA A 51 10.30 -25.47 5.09
CA ALA A 51 11.53 -25.53 5.89
C ALA A 51 11.92 -26.97 6.25
N GLU A 52 10.93 -27.80 6.67
CA GLU A 52 11.12 -29.21 6.97
C GLU A 52 11.52 -30.00 5.72
N ALA A 53 10.86 -29.72 4.58
CA ALA A 53 11.21 -30.32 3.29
C ALA A 53 12.65 -29.98 2.88
N ALA A 54 13.06 -28.71 3.02
CA ALA A 54 14.40 -28.25 2.70
C ALA A 54 15.48 -28.95 3.54
N GLN A 55 15.25 -29.10 4.85
CA GLN A 55 16.16 -29.83 5.75
C GLN A 55 16.27 -31.32 5.37
N ALA A 56 15.16 -31.96 5.02
CA ALA A 56 15.16 -33.35 4.59
C ALA A 56 15.94 -33.54 3.28
N TYR A 57 15.74 -32.66 2.30
CA TYR A 57 16.53 -32.69 1.06
C TYR A 57 18.01 -32.37 1.30
N ALA A 58 18.34 -31.47 2.22
CA ALA A 58 19.73 -31.23 2.61
C ALA A 58 20.37 -32.46 3.23
N LYS A 59 19.65 -33.25 4.04
CA LYS A 59 20.14 -34.53 4.57
C LYS A 59 20.33 -35.55 3.46
N LEU A 60 19.36 -35.70 2.56
CA LEU A 60 19.43 -36.61 1.42
C LEU A 60 20.60 -36.29 0.50
N SER A 61 20.96 -35.02 0.31
CA SER A 61 22.13 -34.63 -0.50
C SER A 61 23.47 -35.19 0.07
N VAL A 62 23.52 -35.41 1.39
CA VAL A 62 24.69 -36.03 2.05
C VAL A 62 24.60 -37.54 2.05
N ASP A 63 23.40 -38.09 2.34
CA ASP A 63 23.17 -39.53 2.48
C ASP A 63 23.21 -40.30 1.13
N ALA A 64 22.94 -39.60 0.01
CA ALA A 64 22.93 -40.14 -1.35
C ALA A 64 23.89 -39.35 -2.28
N PRO A 65 25.20 -39.55 -2.22
CA PRO A 65 26.19 -38.76 -2.97
C PRO A 65 26.03 -38.79 -4.49
N ALA A 66 25.45 -39.85 -5.06
CA ALA A 66 25.17 -39.95 -6.50
C ALA A 66 24.11 -38.95 -6.97
N GLU A 67 23.18 -38.56 -6.08
CA GLU A 67 22.09 -37.63 -6.31
C GLU A 67 22.31 -36.30 -5.57
N HIS A 68 23.53 -36.04 -5.11
CA HIS A 68 23.87 -34.87 -4.30
C HIS A 68 23.33 -33.57 -4.89
N ASP A 69 23.64 -33.28 -6.17
CA ASP A 69 23.26 -32.04 -6.83
C ASP A 69 21.75 -31.89 -6.98
N ASN A 70 21.04 -32.99 -7.25
CA ASN A 70 19.56 -32.97 -7.35
C ASN A 70 18.95 -32.61 -6.00
N TYR A 71 19.36 -33.23 -4.91
CA TYR A 71 18.81 -32.94 -3.58
C TYR A 71 19.24 -31.57 -3.05
N ALA A 72 20.45 -31.12 -3.37
CA ALA A 72 20.90 -29.77 -3.03
C ALA A 72 20.07 -28.69 -3.72
N LEU A 73 19.71 -28.90 -5.00
CA LEU A 73 18.81 -28.00 -5.72
C LEU A 73 17.39 -27.99 -5.12
N LEU A 74 16.83 -29.18 -4.82
CA LEU A 74 15.52 -29.28 -4.15
C LEU A 74 15.53 -28.62 -2.77
N SER A 75 16.62 -28.79 -2.00
CA SER A 75 16.78 -28.11 -0.72
C SER A 75 16.80 -26.60 -0.89
N ALA A 76 17.57 -26.08 -1.84
CA ALA A 76 17.65 -24.64 -2.11
C ALA A 76 16.30 -24.04 -2.54
N GLU A 77 15.58 -24.72 -3.44
CA GLU A 77 14.22 -24.33 -3.87
C GLU A 77 13.25 -24.24 -2.68
N GLN A 78 13.24 -25.26 -1.81
CA GLN A 78 12.36 -25.26 -0.66
C GLN A 78 12.76 -24.22 0.39
N TRP A 79 14.04 -23.86 0.53
CA TRP A 79 14.46 -22.74 1.36
C TRP A 79 14.01 -21.38 0.80
N VAL A 80 13.98 -21.20 -0.54
CA VAL A 80 13.39 -20.00 -1.16
C VAL A 80 11.89 -19.92 -0.82
N ALA A 81 11.16 -21.04 -0.96
CA ALA A 81 9.74 -21.12 -0.62
C ALA A 81 9.46 -20.85 0.87
N ALA A 82 10.40 -21.24 1.76
CA ALA A 82 10.37 -20.93 3.19
C ALA A 82 10.81 -19.48 3.52
N ASN A 83 11.09 -18.65 2.51
CA ASN A 83 11.63 -17.29 2.67
C ASN A 83 12.96 -17.20 3.44
N ASN A 84 13.76 -18.26 3.40
CA ASN A 84 15.11 -18.31 4.00
C ASN A 84 16.19 -18.30 2.93
N ILE A 85 16.47 -17.11 2.39
CA ILE A 85 17.37 -16.93 1.26
C ILE A 85 18.82 -17.26 1.63
N VAL A 86 19.23 -17.04 2.88
CA VAL A 86 20.57 -17.38 3.36
C VAL A 86 20.79 -18.89 3.28
N ALA A 87 19.85 -19.70 3.79
CA ALA A 87 19.93 -21.15 3.73
C ALA A 87 19.82 -21.67 2.28
N ALA A 88 18.98 -21.03 1.43
CA ALA A 88 18.90 -21.36 0.02
C ALA A 88 20.25 -21.19 -0.71
N LYS A 89 20.94 -20.08 -0.48
CA LYS A 89 22.29 -19.84 -1.03
C LYS A 89 23.33 -20.82 -0.51
N GLN A 90 23.25 -21.19 0.77
CA GLN A 90 24.15 -22.21 1.34
C GLN A 90 23.93 -23.55 0.64
N ALA A 91 22.68 -24.02 0.53
CA ALA A 91 22.37 -25.27 -0.16
C ALA A 91 22.82 -25.25 -1.63
N PHE A 92 22.52 -24.15 -2.34
CA PHE A 92 22.95 -23.96 -3.73
C PHE A 92 24.48 -23.91 -3.88
N GLY A 93 25.19 -23.38 -2.90
CA GLY A 93 26.64 -23.31 -2.88
C GLY A 93 27.35 -24.68 -2.67
N THR A 94 26.64 -25.75 -2.30
CA THR A 94 27.19 -27.11 -2.18
C THR A 94 27.23 -27.86 -3.50
N LEU A 95 26.64 -27.31 -4.58
CA LEU A 95 26.60 -27.95 -5.89
C LEU A 95 28.01 -28.24 -6.43
N SER A 96 28.14 -29.42 -7.05
CA SER A 96 29.40 -29.80 -7.72
C SER A 96 29.65 -28.89 -8.95
N PRO A 97 30.93 -28.74 -9.37
CA PRO A 97 31.25 -28.00 -10.61
C PRO A 97 30.53 -28.53 -11.85
N GLU A 98 30.25 -29.83 -11.87
CA GLU A 98 29.57 -30.53 -12.96
C GLU A 98 28.08 -30.29 -13.01
N ALA A 99 27.45 -29.82 -11.92
CA ALA A 99 26.00 -29.53 -11.86
C ALA A 99 25.56 -28.60 -12.99
N ARG A 100 26.43 -27.65 -13.41
CA ARG A 100 26.16 -26.73 -14.50
C ARG A 100 25.95 -27.43 -15.85
N SER A 101 26.64 -28.52 -16.10
CA SER A 101 26.53 -29.28 -17.35
C SER A 101 25.53 -30.41 -17.26
N LYS A 102 25.38 -31.04 -16.07
CA LYS A 102 24.45 -32.16 -15.87
C LYS A 102 23.01 -31.73 -15.62
N LEU A 103 22.80 -30.62 -14.93
CA LEU A 103 21.49 -30.12 -14.50
C LEU A 103 21.28 -28.65 -14.88
N PRO A 104 21.53 -28.25 -16.15
CA PRO A 104 21.58 -26.85 -16.54
C PRO A 104 20.24 -26.12 -16.27
N VAL A 105 19.13 -26.78 -16.55
CA VAL A 105 17.77 -26.20 -16.38
C VAL A 105 17.43 -26.03 -14.90
N ALA A 106 17.54 -27.10 -14.10
CA ALA A 106 17.19 -27.06 -12.68
C ALA A 106 18.07 -26.06 -11.93
N ARG A 107 19.39 -26.06 -12.22
CA ARG A 107 20.32 -25.09 -11.63
C ARG A 107 19.95 -23.65 -11.97
N ALA A 108 19.69 -23.34 -13.24
CA ALA A 108 19.35 -21.99 -13.67
C ALA A 108 18.03 -21.50 -13.07
N LEU A 109 17.01 -22.36 -12.96
CA LEU A 109 15.75 -22.04 -12.31
C LEU A 109 15.94 -21.68 -10.84
N VAL A 110 16.65 -22.51 -10.07
CA VAL A 110 16.91 -22.24 -8.64
C VAL A 110 17.78 -20.99 -8.46
N ALA A 111 18.79 -20.78 -9.31
CA ALA A 111 19.59 -19.56 -9.29
C ALA A 111 18.74 -18.31 -9.56
N ALA A 112 17.80 -18.38 -10.51
CA ALA A 112 16.89 -17.29 -10.82
C ALA A 112 15.88 -17.02 -9.68
N GLU A 113 15.38 -18.07 -9.02
CA GLU A 113 14.54 -17.94 -7.83
C GLU A 113 15.25 -17.22 -6.69
N ILE A 114 16.49 -17.63 -6.39
CA ILE A 114 17.32 -16.99 -5.37
C ILE A 114 17.55 -15.52 -5.72
N ALA A 115 17.95 -15.22 -6.97
CA ALA A 115 18.18 -13.84 -7.41
C ALA A 115 16.92 -12.99 -7.32
N TYR A 116 15.77 -13.54 -7.72
CA TYR A 116 14.47 -12.85 -7.58
C TYR A 116 14.13 -12.56 -6.12
N ALA A 117 14.32 -13.53 -5.23
CA ALA A 117 14.06 -13.41 -3.80
C ALA A 117 15.02 -12.41 -3.11
N GLU A 118 16.24 -12.23 -3.65
CA GLU A 118 17.18 -11.18 -3.22
C GLU A 118 16.85 -9.78 -3.79
N ASN A 119 15.67 -9.61 -4.41
CA ASN A 119 15.27 -8.37 -5.10
C ASN A 119 16.25 -7.98 -6.24
N ASN A 120 16.81 -8.97 -6.90
CA ASN A 120 17.67 -8.82 -8.09
C ASN A 120 16.98 -9.41 -9.34
N PRO A 121 15.94 -8.76 -9.88
CA PRO A 121 15.19 -9.28 -11.02
C PRO A 121 16.01 -9.33 -12.31
N ALA A 122 16.99 -8.44 -12.48
CA ALA A 122 17.91 -8.49 -13.62
C ALA A 122 18.81 -9.72 -13.58
N GLY A 123 19.33 -10.09 -12.40
CA GLY A 123 20.06 -11.32 -12.17
C GLY A 123 19.21 -12.56 -12.45
N ALA A 124 17.96 -12.56 -12.03
CA ALA A 124 17.03 -13.66 -12.32
C ALA A 124 16.83 -13.85 -13.84
N ILE A 125 16.61 -12.77 -14.58
CA ILE A 125 16.50 -12.83 -16.07
C ILE A 125 17.81 -13.36 -16.67
N HIS A 126 18.96 -12.88 -16.20
CA HIS A 126 20.25 -13.32 -16.70
C HIS A 126 20.46 -14.85 -16.54
N GLU A 127 20.10 -15.43 -15.39
CA GLU A 127 20.19 -16.89 -15.19
C GLU A 127 19.25 -17.66 -16.13
N LEU A 128 18.03 -17.16 -16.36
CA LEU A 128 17.08 -17.77 -17.28
C LEU A 128 17.51 -17.65 -18.76
N ASP A 129 18.25 -16.63 -19.14
CA ASP A 129 18.76 -16.46 -20.50
C ASP A 129 19.90 -17.43 -20.85
N GLN A 130 20.47 -18.13 -19.85
CA GLN A 130 21.50 -19.15 -20.06
C GLN A 130 20.94 -20.50 -20.53
N ILE A 131 19.62 -20.68 -20.54
CA ILE A 131 18.96 -21.94 -20.87
C ILE A 131 17.91 -21.75 -21.95
N ALA A 132 17.65 -22.80 -22.74
CA ALA A 132 16.46 -22.86 -23.57
C ALA A 132 15.21 -22.96 -22.71
N VAL A 133 14.08 -22.52 -23.25
CA VAL A 133 12.80 -22.66 -22.57
C VAL A 133 12.55 -24.14 -22.24
N PRO A 134 12.29 -24.49 -20.97
CA PRO A 134 12.05 -25.87 -20.58
C PRO A 134 10.81 -26.46 -21.26
N THR A 135 10.87 -27.75 -21.59
CA THR A 135 9.74 -28.50 -22.16
C THR A 135 8.96 -29.29 -21.11
N VAL A 136 9.56 -29.53 -19.92
CA VAL A 136 8.90 -30.18 -18.79
C VAL A 136 7.91 -29.18 -18.17
N PRO A 137 6.62 -29.53 -18.03
CA PRO A 137 5.57 -28.58 -17.63
C PRO A 137 5.89 -27.80 -16.35
N ASP A 138 6.31 -28.46 -15.28
CA ASP A 138 6.60 -27.78 -14.01
C ASP A 138 7.78 -26.80 -14.11
N GLN A 139 8.83 -27.20 -14.85
CA GLN A 139 9.98 -26.31 -15.11
C GLN A 139 9.60 -25.13 -16.01
N ALA A 140 8.75 -25.36 -17.02
CA ALA A 140 8.26 -24.30 -17.89
C ALA A 140 7.36 -23.31 -17.13
N GLN A 141 6.47 -23.79 -16.25
CA GLN A 141 5.65 -22.95 -15.38
C GLN A 141 6.52 -22.05 -14.52
N ASN A 142 7.55 -22.59 -13.91
CA ASN A 142 8.46 -21.85 -13.04
C ASN A 142 9.33 -20.85 -13.83
N TYR A 143 9.88 -21.27 -14.97
CA TYR A 143 10.62 -20.42 -15.89
C TYR A 143 9.83 -19.14 -16.26
N TYR A 144 8.60 -19.33 -16.75
CA TYR A 144 7.76 -18.21 -17.17
C TYR A 144 7.25 -17.37 -16.00
N TRP A 145 7.04 -17.97 -14.82
CA TRP A 145 6.66 -17.26 -13.61
C TRP A 145 7.73 -16.28 -13.15
N ILE A 146 8.97 -16.76 -13.02
CA ILE A 146 10.10 -15.92 -12.60
C ILE A 146 10.40 -14.87 -13.67
N ARG A 147 10.46 -15.28 -14.93
CA ARG A 147 10.75 -14.39 -16.05
C ARG A 147 9.72 -13.25 -16.16
N GLY A 148 8.44 -13.60 -16.07
CA GLY A 148 7.35 -12.63 -16.15
C GLY A 148 7.41 -11.58 -15.04
N ARG A 149 7.52 -12.05 -13.82
CA ARG A 149 7.59 -11.16 -12.64
C ARG A 149 8.83 -10.28 -12.64
N SER A 150 9.98 -10.84 -13.01
CA SER A 150 11.24 -10.10 -13.12
C SER A 150 11.21 -9.04 -14.21
N ALA A 151 10.59 -9.34 -15.36
CA ALA A 151 10.44 -8.37 -16.45
C ALA A 151 9.59 -7.15 -16.04
N PHE A 152 8.50 -7.35 -15.29
CA PHE A 152 7.73 -6.21 -14.75
C PHE A 152 8.56 -5.37 -13.77
N LEU A 153 9.36 -5.98 -12.90
CA LEU A 153 10.21 -5.27 -11.95
C LEU A 153 11.34 -4.49 -12.62
N THR A 154 11.77 -4.90 -13.82
CA THR A 154 12.78 -4.21 -14.63
C THR A 154 12.18 -3.24 -15.65
N GLY A 155 10.87 -2.99 -15.61
CA GLY A 155 10.20 -2.03 -16.50
C GLY A 155 9.83 -2.57 -17.89
N HIS A 156 9.95 -3.88 -18.12
CA HIS A 156 9.67 -4.54 -19.40
C HIS A 156 8.29 -5.21 -19.38
N ALA A 157 7.23 -4.38 -19.29
CA ALA A 157 5.86 -4.88 -19.12
C ALA A 157 5.37 -5.77 -20.27
N TYR A 158 5.78 -5.50 -21.51
CA TYR A 158 5.42 -6.35 -22.65
C TYR A 158 5.98 -7.77 -22.51
N GLU A 159 7.28 -7.90 -22.24
CA GLU A 159 7.96 -9.19 -22.05
C GLU A 159 7.38 -9.93 -20.83
N GLY A 160 7.08 -9.20 -19.75
CA GLY A 160 6.45 -9.73 -18.56
C GLY A 160 5.07 -10.32 -18.83
N THR A 161 4.24 -9.56 -19.54
CA THR A 161 2.89 -10.01 -19.95
C THR A 161 2.98 -11.25 -20.83
N ARG A 162 3.85 -11.23 -21.85
CA ARG A 162 4.04 -12.37 -22.75
C ARG A 162 4.47 -13.62 -22.00
N ALA A 163 5.40 -13.51 -21.07
CA ALA A 163 5.86 -14.66 -20.27
C ALA A 163 4.73 -15.27 -19.43
N LEU A 164 3.91 -14.45 -18.75
CA LEU A 164 2.80 -14.95 -17.94
C LEU A 164 1.65 -15.51 -18.80
N VAL A 165 1.43 -15.00 -20.01
CA VAL A 165 0.49 -15.58 -20.99
C VAL A 165 0.99 -16.94 -21.47
N GLU A 166 2.27 -17.06 -21.83
CA GLU A 166 2.88 -18.34 -22.24
C GLU A 166 2.82 -19.38 -21.11
N ARG A 167 2.92 -18.95 -19.84
CA ARG A 167 2.78 -19.84 -18.69
C ARG A 167 1.46 -20.59 -18.68
N GLU A 168 0.35 -19.96 -19.11
CA GLU A 168 -0.98 -20.59 -19.10
C GLU A 168 -1.03 -21.90 -19.90
N ARG A 169 -0.19 -22.07 -20.94
CA ARG A 169 -0.11 -23.29 -21.74
C ARG A 169 0.32 -24.53 -20.94
N PHE A 170 0.96 -24.33 -19.81
CA PHE A 170 1.47 -25.39 -18.94
C PHE A 170 0.63 -25.56 -17.67
N LEU A 171 -0.37 -24.71 -17.41
CA LEU A 171 -1.25 -24.78 -16.25
C LEU A 171 -2.49 -25.61 -16.60
N SER A 172 -2.72 -26.69 -15.88
CA SER A 172 -3.90 -27.56 -16.04
C SER A 172 -4.95 -27.35 -14.95
N ASP A 173 -4.56 -26.80 -13.79
CA ASP A 173 -5.47 -26.52 -12.69
C ASP A 173 -6.16 -25.16 -12.87
N ALA A 174 -7.49 -25.14 -12.69
CA ALA A 174 -8.30 -23.93 -12.83
C ALA A 174 -7.97 -22.85 -11.79
N GLY A 175 -7.57 -23.25 -10.57
CA GLY A 175 -7.12 -22.33 -9.53
C GLY A 175 -5.79 -21.67 -9.88
N ALA A 176 -4.82 -22.45 -10.39
CA ALA A 176 -3.54 -21.95 -10.85
C ALA A 176 -3.67 -21.01 -12.06
N LEU A 177 -4.57 -21.33 -13.01
CA LEU A 177 -4.91 -20.43 -14.13
C LEU A 177 -5.50 -19.11 -13.63
N ARG A 178 -6.42 -19.16 -12.68
CA ARG A 178 -7.01 -17.95 -12.10
C ARG A 178 -5.95 -17.11 -11.37
N ALA A 179 -5.14 -17.74 -10.54
CA ALA A 179 -4.05 -17.05 -9.82
C ALA A 179 -3.05 -16.38 -10.79
N ASN A 180 -2.73 -17.04 -11.93
CA ASN A 180 -1.88 -16.45 -12.96
C ASN A 180 -2.52 -15.22 -13.62
N ARG A 181 -3.81 -15.26 -13.88
CA ARG A 181 -4.56 -14.13 -14.46
C ARG A 181 -4.75 -12.98 -13.48
N ASP A 182 -4.97 -13.29 -12.21
CA ASP A 182 -5.02 -12.28 -11.14
C ASP A 182 -3.66 -11.59 -10.98
N GLU A 183 -2.56 -12.35 -11.05
CA GLU A 183 -1.20 -11.79 -11.08
C GLU A 183 -0.97 -10.93 -12.31
N LEU A 184 -1.37 -11.37 -13.51
CA LEU A 184 -1.29 -10.56 -14.74
C LEU A 184 -2.01 -9.23 -14.57
N LEU A 185 -3.27 -9.24 -14.11
CA LEU A 185 -4.04 -8.01 -13.89
C LEU A 185 -3.33 -7.06 -12.91
N ASN A 186 -2.83 -7.61 -11.80
CA ASN A 186 -2.11 -6.80 -10.81
C ASN A 186 -0.82 -6.21 -11.38
N ARG A 187 -0.06 -6.98 -12.18
CA ARG A 187 1.21 -6.51 -12.77
C ARG A 187 1.00 -5.46 -13.84
N VAL A 188 0.07 -5.65 -14.78
CA VAL A 188 -0.20 -4.65 -15.83
C VAL A 188 -0.78 -3.37 -15.24
N ARG A 189 -1.64 -3.48 -14.20
CA ARG A 189 -2.13 -2.32 -13.46
C ARG A 189 -1.01 -1.59 -12.73
N GLY A 190 -0.14 -2.32 -12.00
CA GLY A 190 1.02 -1.74 -11.32
C GLY A 190 2.00 -1.08 -12.29
N ALA A 191 2.24 -1.69 -13.45
CA ALA A 191 3.06 -1.08 -14.50
C ALA A 191 2.46 0.25 -14.99
N ALA A 192 1.13 0.30 -15.22
CA ALA A 192 0.43 1.54 -15.56
C ALA A 192 0.54 2.58 -14.44
N GLU A 193 0.37 2.19 -13.19
CA GLU A 193 0.45 3.06 -12.01
C GLU A 193 1.83 3.71 -11.85
N HIS A 194 2.90 2.96 -12.14
CA HIS A 194 4.28 3.45 -12.09
C HIS A 194 4.74 4.11 -13.41
N GLY A 195 3.84 4.36 -14.34
CA GLY A 195 4.15 5.02 -15.62
C GLY A 195 5.05 4.21 -16.54
N GLN A 196 5.13 2.88 -16.35
CA GLN A 196 5.87 2.02 -17.26
C GLN A 196 5.19 1.96 -18.64
N SER A 197 5.97 1.79 -19.69
CA SER A 197 5.44 1.67 -21.05
C SER A 197 4.65 0.36 -21.20
N LEU A 198 3.37 0.47 -21.51
CA LEU A 198 2.52 -0.67 -21.90
C LEU A 198 2.43 -0.85 -23.44
N LYS A 199 3.29 -0.15 -24.20
CA LYS A 199 3.32 -0.26 -25.66
C LYS A 199 3.81 -1.64 -26.08
N TYR A 200 3.27 -2.11 -27.20
CA TYR A 200 3.60 -3.41 -27.77
C TYR A 200 3.74 -3.33 -29.30
N PRO A 201 4.49 -4.26 -29.94
CA PRO A 201 4.63 -4.33 -31.40
C PRO A 201 3.30 -4.57 -32.13
N ALA A 202 3.16 -4.05 -33.35
CA ALA A 202 1.91 -4.16 -34.13
C ALA A 202 1.45 -5.61 -34.43
N LYS A 203 2.38 -6.58 -34.38
CA LYS A 203 2.08 -8.01 -34.62
C LYS A 203 1.96 -8.82 -33.30
N THR A 204 1.63 -8.16 -32.19
CA THR A 204 1.45 -8.82 -30.89
C THR A 204 0.19 -9.70 -30.91
N GLU A 205 0.24 -10.85 -30.26
CA GLU A 205 -0.93 -11.72 -30.04
C GLU A 205 -2.04 -10.96 -29.33
N THR A 206 -3.29 -11.17 -29.77
CA THR A 206 -4.47 -10.46 -29.26
C THR A 206 -4.62 -10.59 -27.74
N VAL A 207 -4.28 -11.76 -27.17
CA VAL A 207 -4.35 -11.97 -25.71
C VAL A 207 -3.33 -11.12 -24.96
N VAL A 208 -2.09 -11.04 -25.46
CA VAL A 208 -1.04 -10.20 -24.85
C VAL A 208 -1.39 -8.71 -24.97
N ALA A 209 -1.84 -8.29 -26.18
CA ALA A 209 -2.30 -6.92 -26.39
C ALA A 209 -3.46 -6.54 -25.47
N GLY A 210 -4.44 -7.45 -25.33
CA GLY A 210 -5.59 -7.23 -24.45
C GLY A 210 -5.22 -7.08 -22.98
N TRP A 211 -4.26 -7.84 -22.48
CA TRP A 211 -3.76 -7.66 -21.10
C TRP A 211 -3.05 -6.30 -20.90
N LEU A 212 -2.22 -5.87 -21.85
CA LEU A 212 -1.53 -4.59 -21.76
C LEU A 212 -2.48 -3.40 -21.83
N ASP A 213 -3.44 -3.43 -22.75
CA ASP A 213 -4.50 -2.41 -22.81
C ASP A 213 -5.36 -2.42 -21.55
N LEU A 214 -5.59 -3.60 -20.95
CA LEU A 214 -6.33 -3.73 -19.70
C LEU A 214 -5.61 -3.08 -18.52
N GLY A 215 -4.28 -2.95 -18.55
CA GLY A 215 -3.51 -2.32 -17.49
C GLY A 215 -3.97 -0.88 -17.20
N THR A 216 -4.12 -0.06 -18.24
CA THR A 216 -4.64 1.30 -18.10
C THR A 216 -6.10 1.32 -17.64
N VAL A 217 -6.94 0.45 -18.21
CA VAL A 217 -8.36 0.31 -17.82
C VAL A 217 -8.48 -0.12 -16.35
N ALA A 218 -7.65 -1.06 -15.91
CA ALA A 218 -7.65 -1.54 -14.51
C ALA A 218 -7.19 -0.45 -13.52
N LEU A 219 -6.23 0.38 -13.92
CA LEU A 219 -5.82 1.54 -13.13
C LEU A 219 -6.96 2.55 -13.05
N GLU A 220 -7.62 2.83 -14.17
CA GLU A 220 -8.77 3.74 -14.21
C GLU A 220 -9.93 3.21 -13.36
N LEU A 221 -10.23 1.91 -13.42
CA LEU A 221 -11.24 1.26 -12.56
C LEU A 221 -10.93 1.46 -11.07
N ALA A 222 -9.66 1.38 -10.70
CA ALA A 222 -9.24 1.57 -9.32
C ALA A 222 -9.27 3.06 -8.89
N ARG A 223 -8.84 3.97 -9.76
CA ARG A 223 -8.66 5.39 -9.46
C ARG A 223 -9.88 6.26 -9.77
N ASN A 224 -10.65 5.89 -10.80
CA ASN A 224 -11.82 6.65 -11.27
C ASN A 224 -12.94 5.73 -11.78
N PRO A 225 -13.58 4.94 -10.91
CA PRO A 225 -14.59 3.96 -11.31
C PRO A 225 -15.79 4.59 -12.04
N LEU A 226 -16.09 5.87 -11.80
CA LEU A 226 -17.19 6.58 -12.43
C LEU A 226 -16.99 6.76 -13.95
N HIS A 227 -15.77 7.02 -14.38
CA HIS A 227 -15.41 7.18 -15.80
C HIS A 227 -15.07 5.82 -16.44
N ALA A 228 -14.46 4.92 -15.69
CA ALA A 228 -13.93 3.64 -16.15
C ALA A 228 -15.00 2.68 -16.70
N GLN A 229 -16.28 2.87 -16.37
CA GLN A 229 -17.38 2.02 -16.88
C GLN A 229 -17.42 2.04 -18.42
N GLY A 230 -17.28 3.20 -19.04
CA GLY A 230 -17.25 3.36 -20.48
C GLY A 230 -16.01 2.72 -21.13
N THR A 231 -14.84 2.93 -20.50
CA THR A 231 -13.55 2.40 -20.96
C THR A 231 -13.50 0.88 -20.87
N LEU A 232 -14.01 0.30 -19.78
CA LEU A 232 -14.14 -1.17 -19.65
C LEU A 232 -15.07 -1.75 -20.72
N ALA A 233 -16.21 -1.10 -20.98
CA ALA A 233 -17.14 -1.53 -22.01
C ALA A 233 -16.52 -1.47 -23.42
N ALA A 234 -15.70 -0.46 -23.70
CA ALA A 234 -14.94 -0.36 -24.94
C ALA A 234 -13.90 -1.47 -25.07
N TRP A 235 -13.13 -1.73 -24.01
CA TRP A 235 -12.16 -2.83 -23.98
C TRP A 235 -12.82 -4.19 -24.21
N LYS A 236 -13.97 -4.47 -23.56
CA LYS A 236 -14.73 -5.73 -23.78
C LYS A 236 -15.23 -5.91 -25.21
N ARG A 237 -15.62 -4.83 -25.88
CA ARG A 237 -15.99 -4.87 -27.30
C ARG A 237 -14.79 -5.18 -28.20
N GLN A 238 -13.60 -4.64 -27.86
CA GLN A 238 -12.37 -4.88 -28.61
C GLN A 238 -11.83 -6.31 -28.38
N TYR A 239 -11.99 -6.84 -27.15
CA TYR A 239 -11.47 -8.14 -26.73
C TYR A 239 -12.58 -9.07 -26.18
N PRO A 240 -13.59 -9.45 -26.99
CA PRO A 240 -14.78 -10.16 -26.47
C PRO A 240 -14.48 -11.56 -25.93
N GLN A 241 -13.44 -12.23 -26.43
CA GLN A 241 -13.04 -13.58 -26.03
C GLN A 241 -11.79 -13.61 -25.16
N HIS A 242 -11.41 -12.48 -24.59
CA HIS A 242 -10.22 -12.39 -23.77
C HIS A 242 -10.39 -13.11 -22.43
N PRO A 243 -9.37 -13.90 -21.97
CA PRO A 243 -9.49 -14.70 -20.74
C PRO A 243 -9.76 -13.89 -19.46
N ALA A 244 -9.46 -12.60 -19.43
CA ALA A 244 -9.81 -11.72 -18.31
C ALA A 244 -11.34 -11.56 -18.13
N ASN A 245 -12.15 -11.79 -19.16
CA ASN A 245 -13.61 -11.77 -19.05
C ASN A 245 -14.14 -12.90 -18.15
N ASP A 246 -13.37 -13.99 -17.98
CA ASP A 246 -13.75 -15.17 -17.22
C ASP A 246 -13.42 -15.01 -15.72
N GLY A 247 -14.14 -14.14 -15.04
CA GLY A 247 -14.08 -14.00 -13.58
C GLY A 247 -13.06 -13.00 -13.03
N VAL A 248 -11.93 -12.75 -13.71
CA VAL A 248 -10.90 -11.80 -13.23
C VAL A 248 -11.46 -10.38 -13.09
N LEU A 249 -12.27 -9.95 -14.04
CA LEU A 249 -12.92 -8.64 -14.02
C LEU A 249 -14.18 -8.57 -13.15
N ALA A 250 -14.68 -9.69 -12.62
CA ALA A 250 -15.92 -9.72 -11.83
C ALA A 250 -15.82 -8.87 -10.56
N VAL A 251 -14.67 -8.93 -9.86
CA VAL A 251 -14.43 -8.11 -8.66
C VAL A 251 -14.40 -6.62 -9.01
N ALA A 252 -13.69 -6.26 -10.09
CA ALA A 252 -13.64 -4.87 -10.56
C ALA A 252 -15.03 -4.36 -10.98
N GLN A 253 -15.84 -5.19 -11.63
CA GLN A 253 -17.23 -4.85 -11.99
C GLN A 253 -18.11 -4.64 -10.77
N THR A 254 -17.98 -5.47 -9.75
CA THR A 254 -18.72 -5.30 -8.49
C THR A 254 -18.32 -3.99 -7.81
N GLN A 255 -17.05 -3.65 -7.78
CA GLN A 255 -16.56 -2.37 -7.24
C GLN A 255 -17.14 -1.18 -8.01
N VAL A 256 -17.17 -1.24 -9.35
CA VAL A 256 -17.81 -0.20 -10.19
C VAL A 256 -19.29 -0.09 -9.89
N SER A 257 -20.01 -1.22 -9.76
CA SER A 257 -21.43 -1.20 -9.43
C SER A 257 -21.70 -0.50 -8.11
N ILE A 258 -20.95 -0.82 -7.06
CA ILE A 258 -21.04 -0.16 -5.75
C ILE A 258 -20.69 1.34 -5.88
N ALA A 259 -19.63 1.68 -6.59
CA ALA A 259 -19.16 3.06 -6.75
C ALA A 259 -20.13 3.95 -7.56
N THR A 260 -21.09 3.36 -8.26
CA THR A 260 -22.09 4.08 -9.09
C THR A 260 -23.51 4.05 -8.53
N GLU A 261 -23.74 3.43 -7.37
CA GLU A 261 -25.06 3.32 -6.72
C GLU A 261 -25.41 4.58 -5.91
N PHE A 262 -25.66 5.68 -6.61
CA PHE A 262 -26.00 6.95 -6.00
C PHE A 262 -27.48 7.02 -5.55
N PRO A 263 -27.81 7.89 -4.56
CA PRO A 263 -29.19 8.26 -4.25
C PRO A 263 -29.77 9.11 -5.39
N ASP A 264 -31.11 9.26 -5.44
CA ASP A 264 -31.77 10.09 -6.44
C ASP A 264 -31.37 11.57 -6.36
N GLN A 265 -31.09 12.05 -5.15
CA GLN A 265 -30.67 13.43 -4.89
C GLN A 265 -29.62 13.52 -3.79
N ILE A 266 -28.61 14.35 -4.03
CA ILE A 266 -27.59 14.75 -3.07
C ILE A 266 -27.79 16.23 -2.74
N ALA A 267 -27.71 16.56 -1.44
CA ALA A 267 -27.62 17.93 -0.95
C ALA A 267 -26.19 18.24 -0.54
N LEU A 268 -25.62 19.33 -1.06
CA LEU A 268 -24.27 19.80 -0.72
C LEU A 268 -24.39 21.10 0.09
N LEU A 269 -24.04 21.04 1.38
CA LEU A 269 -24.14 22.14 2.34
C LEU A 269 -22.74 22.73 2.58
N LEU A 270 -22.46 23.91 2.03
CA LEU A 270 -21.14 24.56 2.11
C LEU A 270 -21.27 26.07 2.37
N PRO A 271 -20.28 26.70 3.03
CA PRO A 271 -20.18 28.15 3.10
C PRO A 271 -19.73 28.69 1.74
N LEU A 272 -20.66 29.24 0.95
CA LEU A 272 -20.39 29.74 -0.40
C LEU A 272 -20.35 31.28 -0.48
N SER A 273 -20.51 31.92 0.67
CA SER A 273 -20.41 33.39 0.85
C SER A 273 -19.65 33.69 2.15
N GLY A 274 -19.27 34.94 2.35
CA GLY A 274 -18.62 35.41 3.56
C GLY A 274 -17.22 34.86 3.80
N ARG A 275 -16.83 34.69 5.09
CA ARG A 275 -15.45 34.33 5.48
C ARG A 275 -15.02 32.96 4.97
N GLY A 276 -15.92 32.00 4.84
CA GLY A 276 -15.63 30.61 4.39
C GLY A 276 -15.70 30.41 2.88
N GLU A 277 -16.14 31.40 2.10
CA GLU A 277 -16.42 31.30 0.68
C GLU A 277 -15.32 30.64 -0.13
N SER A 278 -14.10 31.09 0.05
CA SER A 278 -12.98 30.65 -0.77
C SER A 278 -12.67 29.14 -0.59
N ILE A 279 -12.88 28.60 0.61
CA ILE A 279 -12.70 27.19 0.94
C ILE A 279 -13.91 26.39 0.46
N GLY A 280 -15.12 26.84 0.78
CA GLY A 280 -16.37 26.19 0.37
C GLY A 280 -16.51 26.08 -1.15
N VAL A 281 -16.16 27.13 -1.88
CA VAL A 281 -16.15 27.15 -3.35
C VAL A 281 -15.14 26.15 -3.92
N ALA A 282 -13.93 26.03 -3.35
CA ALA A 282 -12.94 25.06 -3.83
C ALA A 282 -13.42 23.60 -3.61
N VAL A 283 -14.00 23.30 -2.45
CA VAL A 283 -14.59 21.99 -2.17
C VAL A 283 -15.77 21.71 -3.10
N ARG A 284 -16.67 22.67 -3.31
CA ARG A 284 -17.79 22.56 -4.27
C ARG A 284 -17.29 22.24 -5.68
N ASP A 285 -16.27 22.95 -6.15
CA ASP A 285 -15.76 22.80 -7.51
C ASP A 285 -15.12 21.41 -7.70
N GLY A 286 -14.37 20.90 -6.72
CA GLY A 286 -13.87 19.52 -6.72
C GLY A 286 -15.00 18.49 -6.72
N PHE A 287 -16.04 18.71 -5.91
CA PHE A 287 -17.24 17.85 -5.88
C PHE A 287 -17.97 17.83 -7.23
N ILE A 288 -18.17 19.00 -7.84
CA ILE A 288 -18.79 19.13 -9.17
C ILE A 288 -17.92 18.48 -10.25
N ALA A 289 -16.60 18.56 -10.14
CA ALA A 289 -15.69 17.89 -11.08
C ALA A 289 -15.92 16.37 -11.09
N ALA A 290 -15.98 15.74 -9.92
CA ALA A 290 -16.27 14.31 -9.80
C ALA A 290 -17.71 13.98 -10.30
N TYR A 291 -18.68 14.81 -9.96
CA TYR A 291 -20.06 14.69 -10.44
C TYR A 291 -20.16 14.71 -11.98
N LEU A 292 -19.41 15.58 -12.64
CA LEU A 292 -19.40 15.69 -14.10
C LEU A 292 -18.68 14.55 -14.80
N GLN A 293 -17.74 13.88 -14.13
CA GLN A 293 -17.07 12.68 -14.69
C GLN A 293 -18.02 11.48 -14.79
N GLN A 294 -19.06 11.43 -13.98
CA GLN A 294 -20.10 10.43 -14.13
C GLN A 294 -20.92 10.67 -15.40
N GLY A 295 -21.20 9.62 -16.17
CA GLY A 295 -22.08 9.70 -17.34
C GLY A 295 -23.48 10.22 -16.97
N ALA A 296 -24.15 10.92 -17.88
CA ALA A 296 -25.46 11.56 -17.62
C ALA A 296 -26.52 10.54 -17.14
N ALA A 297 -26.48 9.32 -17.66
CA ALA A 297 -27.34 8.22 -17.21
C ALA A 297 -26.90 7.74 -15.82
N GLY A 298 -27.76 7.84 -14.82
CA GLY A 298 -27.46 7.45 -13.42
C GLY A 298 -26.83 8.54 -12.57
N ARG A 299 -26.67 9.75 -13.09
CA ARG A 299 -26.21 10.90 -12.31
C ARG A 299 -27.31 11.36 -11.36
N PRO A 300 -27.06 11.52 -10.03
CA PRO A 300 -28.04 12.01 -9.07
C PRO A 300 -28.40 13.47 -9.34
N ARG A 301 -29.55 13.91 -8.87
CA ARG A 301 -29.84 15.35 -8.80
C ARG A 301 -28.92 15.96 -7.73
N LEU A 302 -28.26 17.07 -8.03
CA LEU A 302 -27.40 17.79 -7.10
C LEU A 302 -28.05 19.13 -6.76
N LYS A 303 -28.28 19.40 -5.45
CA LYS A 303 -28.67 20.71 -4.93
C LYS A 303 -27.58 21.23 -3.98
N VAL A 304 -27.27 22.50 -4.14
CA VAL A 304 -26.22 23.17 -3.37
C VAL A 304 -26.87 24.26 -2.52
N TYR A 305 -26.51 24.27 -1.22
CA TYR A 305 -27.03 25.20 -0.22
C TYR A 305 -25.89 26.00 0.37
N ASP A 306 -26.06 27.35 0.44
CA ASP A 306 -25.08 28.24 1.08
C ASP A 306 -25.41 28.39 2.57
N VAL A 307 -24.71 27.65 3.44
CA VAL A 307 -24.95 27.72 4.88
C VAL A 307 -24.40 28.98 5.55
N ALA A 308 -23.76 29.87 4.81
CA ALA A 308 -23.33 31.17 5.31
C ALA A 308 -24.37 32.26 4.99
N ALA A 309 -25.18 32.09 3.95
CA ALA A 309 -26.28 33.01 3.59
C ALA A 309 -27.56 32.74 4.38
N GLU A 310 -27.81 31.47 4.75
CA GLU A 310 -28.95 31.03 5.55
C GLU A 310 -28.47 30.16 6.74
N SER A 311 -29.32 29.96 7.76
CA SER A 311 -28.91 29.13 8.88
C SER A 311 -28.72 27.68 8.46
N LEU A 312 -27.70 27.01 9.03
CA LEU A 312 -27.42 25.58 8.79
C LEU A 312 -28.66 24.70 9.01
N ALA A 313 -29.44 24.97 10.08
CA ALA A 313 -30.65 24.22 10.38
C ALA A 313 -31.74 24.42 9.31
N SER A 314 -31.86 25.63 8.76
CA SER A 314 -32.79 25.94 7.65
C SER A 314 -32.38 25.16 6.40
N ALA A 315 -31.12 25.27 5.97
CA ALA A 315 -30.57 24.58 4.81
C ALA A 315 -30.71 23.04 4.92
N TYR A 316 -30.44 22.50 6.10
CA TYR A 316 -30.58 21.06 6.36
C TYR A 316 -32.03 20.59 6.26
N ASN A 317 -32.98 21.29 6.92
CA ASN A 317 -34.41 20.97 6.86
C ASN A 317 -34.96 21.12 5.46
N GLN A 318 -34.55 22.14 4.73
CA GLN A 318 -34.93 22.35 3.34
C GLN A 318 -34.43 21.20 2.46
N ALA A 319 -33.15 20.79 2.60
CA ALA A 319 -32.60 19.66 1.86
C ALA A 319 -33.42 18.37 2.09
N LEU A 320 -33.81 18.10 3.34
CA LEU A 320 -34.65 16.95 3.67
C LEU A 320 -36.05 17.05 3.04
N SER A 321 -36.70 18.21 3.13
CA SER A 321 -38.03 18.42 2.58
C SER A 321 -38.08 18.32 1.06
N GLU A 322 -36.96 18.62 0.40
CA GLU A 322 -36.80 18.54 -1.05
C GLU A 322 -36.36 17.15 -1.53
N GLY A 323 -36.21 16.16 -0.61
CA GLY A 323 -35.98 14.76 -0.91
C GLY A 323 -34.52 14.37 -1.04
N ALA A 324 -33.59 15.04 -0.32
CA ALA A 324 -32.22 14.63 -0.28
C ALA A 324 -32.08 13.21 0.29
N GLY A 325 -31.54 12.30 -0.50
CA GLY A 325 -31.22 10.93 -0.09
C GLY A 325 -29.84 10.77 0.54
N PHE A 326 -29.00 11.79 0.44
CA PHE A 326 -27.69 11.90 1.08
C PHE A 326 -27.29 13.37 1.23
N ILE A 327 -26.64 13.72 2.33
CA ILE A 327 -26.17 15.08 2.62
C ILE A 327 -24.66 15.07 2.73
N VAL A 328 -24.01 16.01 2.05
CA VAL A 328 -22.55 16.23 2.13
C VAL A 328 -22.30 17.64 2.67
N GLY A 329 -21.43 17.76 3.66
CA GLY A 329 -21.26 18.96 4.48
C GLY A 329 -21.95 18.81 5.84
N PRO A 330 -21.84 19.83 6.70
CA PRO A 330 -21.13 21.08 6.52
C PRO A 330 -19.59 20.94 6.63
N LEU A 331 -18.89 22.09 6.47
CA LEU A 331 -17.42 22.10 6.34
C LEU A 331 -16.71 22.58 7.61
N THR A 332 -17.27 23.52 8.37
CA THR A 332 -16.62 24.05 9.57
C THR A 332 -16.85 23.14 10.78
N LYS A 333 -15.93 23.13 11.75
CA LYS A 333 -16.08 22.33 12.97
C LYS A 333 -17.32 22.74 13.76
N GLU A 334 -17.60 24.03 13.79
CA GLU A 334 -18.75 24.61 14.49
C GLU A 334 -20.06 24.11 13.86
N ASP A 335 -20.14 24.14 12.53
CA ASP A 335 -21.34 23.68 11.81
C ASP A 335 -21.51 22.16 11.92
N VAL A 336 -20.44 21.38 11.89
CA VAL A 336 -20.50 19.92 12.08
C VAL A 336 -21.02 19.58 13.49
N ALA A 337 -20.53 20.29 14.51
CA ALA A 337 -21.02 20.13 15.89
C ALA A 337 -22.49 20.56 16.04
N ALA A 338 -22.91 21.60 15.32
CA ALA A 338 -24.31 22.07 15.33
C ALA A 338 -25.25 21.15 14.55
N LEU A 339 -24.78 20.49 13.47
CA LEU A 339 -25.59 19.58 12.66
C LEU A 339 -25.81 18.22 13.34
N ALA A 340 -24.81 17.72 14.07
CA ALA A 340 -24.87 16.37 14.64
C ALA A 340 -26.15 16.10 15.47
N PRO A 341 -26.59 16.96 16.41
CA PRO A 341 -27.84 16.76 17.15
C PRO A 341 -29.11 16.93 16.30
N LEU A 342 -29.04 17.59 15.15
CA LEU A 342 -30.17 17.77 14.23
C LEU A 342 -30.33 16.56 13.28
N SER A 343 -29.29 15.74 13.13
CA SER A 343 -29.32 14.60 12.22
C SER A 343 -30.39 13.59 12.64
N ASN A 344 -31.29 13.26 11.72
CA ASN A 344 -32.39 12.33 11.94
C ASN A 344 -31.96 10.83 11.93
N GLY A 345 -30.71 10.53 11.59
CA GLY A 345 -30.16 9.17 11.45
C GLY A 345 -30.77 8.31 10.34
N ARG A 346 -31.72 8.86 9.53
CA ARG A 346 -32.33 8.20 8.37
C ARG A 346 -31.64 8.57 7.08
N THR A 347 -31.46 9.87 6.85
CA THR A 347 -30.68 10.37 5.71
C THR A 347 -29.22 10.41 6.10
N PRO A 348 -28.33 9.66 5.41
CA PRO A 348 -26.91 9.67 5.71
C PRO A 348 -26.30 11.06 5.50
N VAL A 349 -25.35 11.41 6.37
CA VAL A 349 -24.59 12.67 6.33
C VAL A 349 -23.09 12.33 6.23
N LEU A 350 -22.39 12.96 5.30
CA LEU A 350 -20.93 13.04 5.27
C LEU A 350 -20.52 14.45 5.67
N ALA A 351 -20.27 14.67 6.94
CA ALA A 351 -19.71 15.92 7.46
C ALA A 351 -18.26 16.08 6.96
N LEU A 352 -17.89 17.26 6.51
CA LEU A 352 -16.57 17.57 5.94
C LEU A 352 -15.59 18.10 6.99
N ASN A 353 -15.78 17.69 8.25
CA ASN A 353 -14.88 17.87 9.37
C ASN A 353 -15.19 16.84 10.46
N PHE A 354 -14.36 16.78 11.49
CA PHE A 354 -14.56 15.87 12.61
C PHE A 354 -15.26 16.56 13.79
N LEU A 355 -16.13 15.80 14.45
CA LEU A 355 -16.62 16.12 15.78
C LEU A 355 -15.48 16.09 16.79
N GLY A 356 -15.63 16.79 17.91
CA GLY A 356 -14.69 16.69 19.03
C GLY A 356 -14.57 15.26 19.53
N ASP A 357 -13.42 14.91 20.09
CA ASP A 357 -13.08 13.52 20.48
C ASP A 357 -14.06 12.90 21.51
N ASN A 358 -14.73 13.75 22.30
CA ASN A 358 -15.70 13.32 23.31
C ASN A 358 -17.16 13.30 22.80
N VAL A 359 -17.38 13.48 21.48
CA VAL A 359 -18.71 13.52 20.89
C VAL A 359 -18.91 12.30 20.00
N SER A 360 -19.84 11.43 20.38
CA SER A 360 -20.22 10.28 19.55
C SER A 360 -21.02 10.75 18.33
N ALA A 361 -20.63 10.27 17.16
CA ALA A 361 -21.37 10.55 15.93
C ALA A 361 -22.76 9.88 15.97
N PRO A 362 -23.83 10.56 15.50
CA PRO A 362 -25.13 9.93 15.33
C PRO A 362 -25.07 8.76 14.31
N ARG A 363 -26.13 7.94 14.31
CA ARG A 363 -26.26 6.88 13.29
C ARG A 363 -26.23 7.47 11.88
N ASN A 364 -25.52 6.81 10.94
CA ASN A 364 -25.37 7.24 9.56
C ASN A 364 -24.76 8.66 9.40
N PHE A 365 -23.98 9.08 10.41
CA PHE A 365 -23.23 10.33 10.39
C PHE A 365 -21.76 9.99 10.22
N TYR A 366 -21.25 10.19 9.03
CA TYR A 366 -19.88 9.96 8.63
C TYR A 366 -19.10 11.27 8.65
N GLN A 367 -17.78 11.18 8.79
CA GLN A 367 -16.93 12.34 8.98
C GLN A 367 -15.71 12.20 8.08
N PHE A 368 -15.37 13.23 7.34
CA PHE A 368 -14.21 13.27 6.46
C PHE A 368 -13.48 14.60 6.63
N ALA A 369 -12.17 14.58 6.83
CA ALA A 369 -11.38 15.79 7.07
C ALA A 369 -9.95 15.65 6.52
N LEU A 370 -9.31 16.79 6.26
CA LEU A 370 -7.88 16.91 5.98
C LEU A 370 -7.18 17.40 7.26
N LEU A 371 -6.74 16.47 8.11
CA LEU A 371 -6.09 16.83 9.37
C LEU A 371 -4.57 16.72 9.26
N PRO A 372 -3.82 17.80 9.57
CA PRO A 372 -2.36 17.76 9.66
C PRO A 372 -1.85 16.78 10.72
N GLU A 373 -2.63 16.56 11.78
CA GLU A 373 -2.34 15.59 12.85
C GLU A 373 -2.26 14.15 12.32
N ASP A 374 -3.07 13.78 11.31
CA ASP A 374 -3.02 12.46 10.70
C ASP A 374 -1.75 12.29 9.85
N GLU A 375 -1.29 13.35 9.19
CA GLU A 375 -0.02 13.38 8.49
C GLU A 375 1.15 13.23 9.47
N ALA A 376 1.12 13.92 10.60
CA ALA A 376 2.13 13.82 11.64
C ALA A 376 2.22 12.39 12.21
N ARG A 377 1.09 11.72 12.46
CA ARG A 377 1.05 10.30 12.84
C ARG A 377 1.62 9.40 11.74
N ALA A 378 1.33 9.69 10.47
CA ALA A 378 1.91 8.96 9.35
C ALA A 378 3.45 9.10 9.33
N VAL A 379 3.98 10.31 9.61
CA VAL A 379 5.43 10.53 9.72
C VAL A 379 6.02 9.72 10.87
N ALA A 380 5.38 9.66 12.04
CA ALA A 380 5.85 8.86 13.18
C ALA A 380 5.93 7.37 12.82
N ARG A 381 4.91 6.82 12.14
CA ARG A 381 4.93 5.44 11.63
C ARG A 381 6.07 5.21 10.63
N ARG A 382 6.29 6.16 9.74
CA ARG A 382 7.32 6.04 8.71
C ARG A 382 8.74 6.05 9.27
N VAL A 383 9.07 6.94 10.20
CA VAL A 383 10.43 6.99 10.77
C VAL A 383 10.75 5.70 11.53
N VAL A 384 9.77 5.09 12.21
CA VAL A 384 9.97 3.80 12.88
C VAL A 384 10.12 2.67 11.86
N ALA A 385 9.32 2.64 10.79
CA ALA A 385 9.43 1.66 9.71
C ALA A 385 10.76 1.76 8.96
N ASP A 386 11.32 2.97 8.83
CA ASP A 386 12.63 3.21 8.25
C ASP A 386 13.80 2.84 9.22
N GLY A 387 13.50 2.26 10.41
CA GLY A 387 14.48 1.89 11.42
C GLY A 387 15.09 3.08 12.17
N ARG A 388 14.38 4.20 12.26
CA ARG A 388 14.82 5.46 12.88
C ARG A 388 13.90 5.87 14.04
N PRO A 389 13.93 5.16 15.19
CA PRO A 389 12.96 5.40 16.27
C PRO A 389 13.27 6.66 17.10
N ASN A 390 14.49 7.22 17.04
CA ASN A 390 14.91 8.34 17.88
C ASN A 390 15.30 9.55 17.04
N GLY A 391 14.76 10.72 17.34
CA GLY A 391 15.08 11.92 16.58
C GLY A 391 14.75 13.21 17.32
N VAL A 392 14.79 14.30 16.60
CA VAL A 392 14.54 15.64 17.11
C VAL A 392 13.43 16.33 16.32
N ALA A 393 12.80 17.34 16.89
CA ALA A 393 11.70 18.07 16.27
C ALA A 393 11.93 19.58 16.28
N LEU A 394 11.61 20.24 15.16
CA LEU A 394 11.57 21.70 15.03
C LEU A 394 10.14 22.13 14.70
N VAL A 395 9.48 22.88 15.59
CA VAL A 395 8.04 23.08 15.62
C VAL A 395 7.70 24.56 15.72
N PRO A 396 6.70 25.11 14.96
CA PRO A 396 6.32 26.51 15.10
C PRO A 396 5.60 26.81 16.41
N THR A 397 5.77 28.04 16.93
CA THR A 397 5.19 28.53 18.19
C THR A 397 3.71 28.95 18.08
N ASN A 398 2.88 28.17 17.34
CA ASN A 398 1.46 28.44 17.19
C ASN A 398 0.60 27.21 17.57
N GLU A 399 -0.71 27.35 17.68
CA GLU A 399 -1.63 26.27 18.02
C GLU A 399 -1.56 25.10 17.04
N TRP A 400 -1.37 25.37 15.75
CA TRP A 400 -1.21 24.33 14.73
C TRP A 400 0.04 23.48 15.02
N GLY A 401 1.16 24.11 15.28
CA GLY A 401 2.42 23.43 15.63
C GLY A 401 2.29 22.59 16.90
N ALA A 402 1.61 23.10 17.92
CA ALA A 402 1.37 22.36 19.15
C ALA A 402 0.56 21.07 18.90
N ARG A 403 -0.52 21.13 18.09
CA ARG A 403 -1.33 19.97 17.77
C ARG A 403 -0.57 18.93 16.93
N VAL A 404 0.14 19.38 15.88
CA VAL A 404 0.93 18.52 14.99
C VAL A 404 2.06 17.83 15.77
N SER A 405 2.76 18.58 16.62
CA SER A 405 3.84 18.03 17.47
C SER A 405 3.32 17.00 18.47
N ALA A 406 2.19 17.28 19.12
CA ALA A 406 1.57 16.35 20.06
C ALA A 406 1.17 15.04 19.33
N ALA A 407 0.50 15.15 18.18
CA ALA A 407 0.10 13.97 17.42
C ALA A 407 1.28 13.12 16.94
N PHE A 408 2.38 13.77 16.52
CA PHE A 408 3.62 13.08 16.16
C PHE A 408 4.26 12.39 17.36
N ALA A 409 4.39 13.10 18.50
CA ALA A 409 5.05 12.60 19.70
C ALA A 409 4.30 11.41 20.32
N ASP A 410 2.96 11.50 20.40
CA ASP A 410 2.10 10.46 20.95
C ASP A 410 2.18 9.18 20.12
N GLU A 411 2.08 9.28 18.79
CA GLU A 411 2.20 8.14 17.89
C GLU A 411 3.61 7.52 17.93
N LEU A 412 4.65 8.36 17.90
CA LEU A 412 6.04 7.89 17.96
C LEU A 412 6.30 7.12 19.26
N LYS A 413 5.83 7.64 20.39
CA LYS A 413 5.93 6.98 21.71
C LYS A 413 5.17 5.65 21.73
N HIS A 414 3.97 5.62 21.15
CA HIS A 414 3.17 4.38 21.05
C HIS A 414 3.93 3.28 20.29
N LEU A 415 4.70 3.65 19.28
CA LEU A 415 5.53 2.77 18.47
C LEU A 415 6.90 2.45 19.08
N GLY A 416 7.17 2.92 20.31
CA GLY A 416 8.43 2.68 21.01
C GLY A 416 9.58 3.61 20.60
N GLY A 417 9.33 4.67 19.85
CA GLY A 417 10.29 5.69 19.51
C GLY A 417 10.32 6.85 20.53
N SER A 418 11.25 7.80 20.35
CA SER A 418 11.39 8.96 21.23
C SER A 418 11.84 10.22 20.51
N ILE A 419 11.35 11.37 20.97
CA ILE A 419 11.87 12.70 20.61
C ILE A 419 12.92 13.07 21.66
N LEU A 420 14.16 13.22 21.23
CA LEU A 420 15.30 13.53 22.10
C LEU A 420 15.37 15.01 22.49
N ASP A 421 14.89 15.89 21.60
CA ASP A 421 14.79 17.33 21.82
C ASP A 421 13.73 17.94 20.89
N THR A 422 13.03 18.95 21.41
CA THR A 422 12.06 19.74 20.63
C THR A 422 12.40 21.20 20.76
N GLN A 423 12.72 21.83 19.65
CA GLN A 423 12.93 23.28 19.60
C GLN A 423 11.77 23.96 18.86
N HIS A 424 11.52 25.20 19.26
CA HIS A 424 10.43 25.99 18.69
C HIS A 424 10.98 27.13 17.84
N TYR A 425 10.26 27.46 16.77
CA TYR A 425 10.57 28.60 15.91
C TYR A 425 9.36 29.51 15.72
N ASP A 426 9.61 30.81 15.57
CA ASP A 426 8.59 31.78 15.18
C ASP A 426 8.46 31.78 13.65
N PRO A 427 7.27 31.42 13.07
CA PRO A 427 7.07 31.39 11.62
C PRO A 427 7.24 32.73 10.91
N SER A 428 7.26 33.84 11.65
CA SER A 428 7.46 35.19 11.09
C SER A 428 8.95 35.54 10.91
N GLN A 429 9.85 34.75 11.49
CA GLN A 429 11.29 34.93 11.37
C GLN A 429 11.88 34.23 10.15
N VAL A 430 13.10 34.62 9.78
CA VAL A 430 13.83 34.02 8.64
C VAL A 430 15.13 33.35 9.08
N ASP A 431 15.58 33.56 10.30
CA ASP A 431 16.79 32.95 10.89
C ASP A 431 16.38 32.00 12.02
N PHE A 432 16.69 30.73 11.84
CA PHE A 432 16.38 29.62 12.76
C PHE A 432 17.67 29.03 13.37
N SER A 433 18.82 29.68 13.15
CA SER A 433 20.14 29.16 13.49
C SER A 433 20.28 28.77 14.96
N ASP A 434 19.76 29.55 15.90
CA ASP A 434 19.90 29.28 17.34
C ASP A 434 19.08 28.06 17.76
N ALA A 435 17.83 27.92 17.24
CA ALA A 435 17.01 26.74 17.49
C ALA A 435 17.65 25.48 16.90
N ILE A 436 18.18 25.56 15.67
CA ILE A 436 18.85 24.44 15.00
C ILE A 436 20.12 24.01 15.76
N LYS A 437 20.98 24.96 16.13
CA LYS A 437 22.23 24.67 16.87
C LYS A 437 21.93 24.02 18.21
N THR A 438 20.93 24.52 18.93
CA THR A 438 20.50 23.97 20.23
C THR A 438 19.97 22.55 20.05
N MET A 439 19.03 22.34 19.14
CA MET A 439 18.42 21.04 18.84
C MET A 439 19.48 20.00 18.45
N MET A 440 20.39 20.37 17.57
CA MET A 440 21.44 19.48 17.06
C MET A 440 22.69 19.46 17.93
N GLN A 441 22.75 20.24 19.04
CA GLN A 441 23.91 20.33 19.93
C GLN A 441 25.20 20.64 19.16
N VAL A 442 25.13 21.57 18.20
CA VAL A 442 26.27 21.92 17.34
C VAL A 442 27.41 22.48 18.15
N LYS A 443 28.58 21.86 18.07
CA LYS A 443 29.83 22.31 18.70
C LYS A 443 30.79 22.84 17.64
N ASN A 444 31.17 24.10 17.77
CA ASN A 444 32.17 24.76 16.92
C ASN A 444 33.33 25.24 17.79
N VAL A 445 34.35 24.40 17.91
CA VAL A 445 35.59 24.72 18.67
C VAL A 445 36.66 25.11 17.67
N LYS A 446 37.32 26.23 17.90
CA LYS A 446 38.35 26.75 16.98
C LYS A 446 39.49 25.73 16.81
N GLY A 447 39.70 25.27 15.57
CA GLY A 447 40.74 24.30 15.23
C GLY A 447 40.28 22.84 15.25
N GLU A 448 39.01 22.56 15.55
CA GLU A 448 38.41 21.24 15.49
C GLU A 448 37.30 21.20 14.42
N PRO A 449 37.01 20.01 13.82
CA PRO A 449 35.84 19.86 12.98
C PRO A 449 34.55 20.18 13.74
N VAL A 450 33.61 20.85 13.10
CA VAL A 450 32.30 21.09 13.69
C VAL A 450 31.58 19.76 13.83
N THR A 451 31.02 19.50 15.01
CA THR A 451 30.30 18.27 15.33
C THR A 451 28.88 18.56 15.79
N HIS A 452 27.98 17.63 15.56
CA HIS A 452 26.61 17.63 16.08
C HIS A 452 26.31 16.34 16.82
N ARG A 453 25.14 16.26 17.47
CA ARG A 453 24.69 15.05 18.14
C ARG A 453 24.60 13.87 17.14
N SER A 454 24.98 12.68 17.58
CA SER A 454 24.98 11.44 16.77
C SER A 454 23.85 10.47 17.12
N ASP A 455 23.05 10.78 18.15
CA ASP A 455 21.96 9.94 18.66
C ASP A 455 20.61 10.20 17.96
N ALA A 456 20.48 11.29 17.19
CA ALA A 456 19.30 11.59 16.40
C ALA A 456 19.36 10.92 15.02
N ASN A 457 18.38 10.07 14.72
CA ASN A 457 18.30 9.32 13.47
C ASN A 457 17.40 10.00 12.43
N PHE A 458 16.62 11.01 12.83
CA PHE A 458 15.80 11.86 11.98
C PHE A 458 15.62 13.27 12.58
N ILE A 459 15.23 14.21 11.73
CA ILE A 459 14.72 15.52 12.11
C ILE A 459 13.28 15.62 11.61
N PHE A 460 12.33 15.86 12.51
CA PHE A 460 10.96 16.20 12.16
C PHE A 460 10.82 17.73 12.11
N VAL A 461 10.52 18.27 10.94
CA VAL A 461 10.21 19.69 10.77
C VAL A 461 8.71 19.85 10.58
N ALA A 462 8.00 20.37 11.55
CA ALA A 462 6.61 20.78 11.39
C ALA A 462 6.58 22.11 10.62
N GLY A 463 6.65 22.02 9.29
CA GLY A 463 6.64 23.20 8.42
C GLY A 463 5.24 23.78 8.33
N SER A 464 4.99 24.93 8.98
CA SER A 464 3.68 25.59 8.94
C SER A 464 3.33 26.19 7.57
N SER A 465 4.26 26.18 6.64
CA SER A 465 4.11 26.58 5.24
C SER A 465 5.32 26.15 4.42
N SER A 466 5.16 26.08 3.10
CA SER A 466 6.27 25.86 2.17
C SER A 466 7.36 26.92 2.31
N GLY A 467 7.01 28.16 2.59
CA GLY A 467 7.95 29.25 2.80
C GLY A 467 8.86 29.04 4.02
N ALA A 468 8.32 28.62 5.16
CA ALA A 468 9.12 28.32 6.36
C ALA A 468 10.09 27.14 6.11
N SER A 469 9.62 26.06 5.51
CA SER A 469 10.44 24.88 5.23
C SER A 469 11.60 25.16 4.27
N ARG A 470 11.40 26.03 3.28
CA ARG A 470 12.45 26.49 2.33
C ARG A 470 13.54 27.32 3.00
N LEU A 471 13.23 27.97 4.12
CA LEU A 471 14.25 28.68 4.92
C LEU A 471 14.93 27.75 5.93
N ILE A 472 14.19 26.80 6.52
CA ILE A 472 14.69 25.90 7.56
C ILE A 472 15.70 24.89 6.97
N LEU A 473 15.38 24.23 5.86
CA LEU A 473 16.19 23.11 5.37
C LEU A 473 17.60 23.52 4.91
N PRO A 474 17.81 24.64 4.20
CA PRO A 474 19.16 25.14 3.92
C PRO A 474 19.96 25.47 5.19
N GLN A 475 19.31 26.01 6.23
CA GLN A 475 19.97 26.32 7.50
C GLN A 475 20.35 25.05 8.28
N LEU A 476 19.51 23.99 8.23
CA LEU A 476 19.88 22.68 8.77
C LEU A 476 21.15 22.15 8.09
N LYS A 477 21.22 22.21 6.76
CA LYS A 477 22.40 21.79 5.99
C LYS A 477 23.63 22.65 6.30
N PHE A 478 23.43 23.96 6.42
CA PHE A 478 24.51 24.91 6.77
C PHE A 478 25.09 24.64 8.17
N HIS A 479 24.27 24.22 9.12
CA HIS A 479 24.69 23.87 10.49
C HIS A 479 25.09 22.41 10.65
N TYR A 480 25.57 21.77 9.57
CA TYR A 480 26.18 20.43 9.55
C TYR A 480 25.21 19.27 9.89
N SER A 481 23.90 19.47 9.73
CA SER A 481 22.90 18.44 9.95
C SER A 481 22.43 17.78 8.64
N GLY A 482 23.18 17.94 7.55
CA GLY A 482 22.76 17.49 6.21
C GLY A 482 22.81 15.99 5.99
N ASP A 483 23.42 15.23 6.89
CA ASP A 483 23.49 13.77 6.94
C ASP A 483 22.29 13.12 7.66
N VAL A 484 21.54 13.88 8.45
CA VAL A 484 20.36 13.42 9.17
C VAL A 484 19.12 13.63 8.29
N PRO A 485 18.35 12.56 7.96
CA PRO A 485 17.17 12.68 7.11
C PRO A 485 16.09 13.54 7.75
N VAL A 486 15.48 14.40 6.92
CA VAL A 486 14.43 15.34 7.32
C VAL A 486 13.08 14.85 6.84
N TYR A 487 12.14 14.77 7.78
CA TYR A 487 10.73 14.45 7.53
C TYR A 487 9.85 15.65 7.87
N SER A 488 8.76 15.80 7.13
CA SER A 488 7.80 16.90 7.34
C SER A 488 6.37 16.47 7.01
N THR A 489 5.41 17.38 7.22
CA THR A 489 4.03 17.27 6.71
C THR A 489 3.91 17.87 5.31
N SER A 490 2.80 17.63 4.63
CA SER A 490 2.52 18.13 3.28
C SER A 490 2.53 19.66 3.14
N ASP A 491 2.32 20.39 4.23
CA ASP A 491 2.35 21.87 4.26
C ASP A 491 3.71 22.46 3.85
N SER A 492 4.77 21.66 3.92
CA SER A 492 6.13 22.04 3.47
C SER A 492 6.29 22.08 1.95
N PHE A 493 5.38 21.45 1.21
CA PHE A 493 5.45 21.33 -0.25
C PHE A 493 4.37 22.17 -0.93
N GLU A 494 4.75 22.84 -2.01
CA GLU A 494 3.85 23.55 -2.91
C GLU A 494 4.15 23.14 -4.35
N PRO A 495 3.16 22.62 -5.11
CA PRO A 495 3.37 22.22 -6.48
C PRO A 495 3.77 23.41 -7.36
N ASP A 496 4.47 23.10 -8.44
CA ASP A 496 4.89 24.06 -9.50
C ASP A 496 5.77 25.22 -8.99
N SER A 497 6.45 25.04 -7.85
CA SER A 497 7.38 26.03 -7.33
C SER A 497 8.83 25.70 -7.65
N ALA A 498 9.50 26.60 -8.35
CA ALA A 498 10.95 26.52 -8.60
C ALA A 498 11.79 26.47 -7.31
N ALA A 499 11.26 27.03 -6.20
CA ALA A 499 11.94 27.04 -4.91
C ALA A 499 11.85 25.71 -4.13
N ASN A 500 11.26 24.66 -4.68
CA ASN A 500 11.29 23.33 -4.07
C ASN A 500 12.69 22.71 -4.05
N SER A 501 13.66 23.24 -4.81
CA SER A 501 15.09 22.91 -4.68
C SER A 501 15.64 23.19 -3.28
N ASP A 502 15.07 24.16 -2.57
CA ASP A 502 15.51 24.52 -1.20
C ASP A 502 15.13 23.44 -0.19
N ILE A 503 14.11 22.61 -0.48
CA ILE A 503 13.70 21.48 0.34
C ILE A 503 14.17 20.13 -0.21
N GLU A 504 15.22 20.12 -1.02
CA GLU A 504 15.83 18.91 -1.61
C GLU A 504 16.21 17.88 -0.56
N GLY A 505 15.74 16.64 -0.73
CA GLY A 505 15.93 15.51 0.17
C GLY A 505 14.88 15.38 1.27
N MET A 506 13.97 16.36 1.45
CA MET A 506 12.88 16.28 2.44
C MET A 506 11.88 15.17 2.05
N THR A 507 11.50 14.35 3.04
CA THR A 507 10.52 13.28 2.91
C THR A 507 9.22 13.67 3.61
N PHE A 508 8.09 13.50 2.93
CA PHE A 508 6.78 13.87 3.48
C PHE A 508 5.65 13.01 2.90
N PRO A 509 4.53 12.82 3.64
CA PRO A 509 3.32 12.23 3.12
C PRO A 509 2.47 13.32 2.45
N ASP A 510 1.84 12.99 1.33
CA ASP A 510 0.80 13.85 0.75
C ASP A 510 -0.25 12.99 0.02
N MET A 511 -1.34 13.61 -0.37
CA MET A 511 -2.38 12.94 -1.13
C MET A 511 -1.92 12.61 -2.57
N PRO A 512 -2.40 11.51 -3.17
CA PRO A 512 -2.09 11.15 -4.56
C PRO A 512 -2.27 12.30 -5.55
N TRP A 513 -3.31 13.13 -5.36
CA TRP A 513 -3.53 14.35 -6.18
C TRP A 513 -2.28 15.22 -6.30
N MET A 514 -1.46 15.31 -5.28
CA MET A 514 -0.30 16.21 -5.22
C MET A 514 0.97 15.55 -5.73
N VAL A 515 1.17 14.26 -5.44
CA VAL A 515 2.48 13.59 -5.61
C VAL A 515 2.44 12.41 -6.59
N ALA A 516 1.25 11.87 -6.93
CA ALA A 516 1.16 10.75 -7.86
C ALA A 516 1.56 11.16 -9.28
N SER A 517 2.28 10.26 -9.93
CA SER A 517 2.69 10.36 -11.33
C SER A 517 1.88 9.43 -12.25
N ASP A 518 0.93 8.66 -11.69
CA ASP A 518 0.10 7.79 -12.51
C ASP A 518 -0.80 8.60 -13.47
N PRO A 519 -0.99 8.11 -14.71
CA PRO A 519 -1.64 8.88 -15.77
C PRO A 519 -3.10 9.22 -15.46
N VAL A 520 -3.81 8.38 -14.68
CA VAL A 520 -5.23 8.61 -14.35
C VAL A 520 -5.37 9.76 -13.37
N THR A 521 -4.61 9.76 -12.27
CA THR A 521 -4.63 10.85 -11.29
C THR A 521 -4.16 12.17 -11.91
N VAL A 522 -3.11 12.13 -12.74
CA VAL A 522 -2.64 13.31 -13.49
C VAL A 522 -3.76 13.85 -14.39
N GLN A 523 -4.42 13.00 -15.17
CA GLN A 523 -5.51 13.40 -16.06
C GLN A 523 -6.68 14.02 -15.30
N ILE A 524 -7.08 13.43 -14.16
CA ILE A 524 -8.14 13.98 -13.30
C ILE A 524 -7.74 15.39 -12.84
N ARG A 525 -6.56 15.52 -12.26
CA ARG A 525 -6.03 16.80 -11.77
C ARG A 525 -5.99 17.87 -12.85
N ASP A 526 -5.45 17.53 -14.02
CA ASP A 526 -5.30 18.46 -15.14
C ASP A 526 -6.66 18.86 -15.71
N SER A 527 -7.63 17.95 -15.80
CA SER A 527 -8.99 18.27 -16.24
C SER A 527 -9.68 19.26 -15.31
N VAL A 528 -9.48 19.13 -14.00
CA VAL A 528 -10.01 20.06 -13.00
C VAL A 528 -9.31 21.42 -13.09
N ARG A 529 -7.98 21.44 -13.22
CA ARG A 529 -7.21 22.68 -13.41
C ARG A 529 -7.61 23.44 -14.68
N GLN A 530 -7.86 22.74 -15.77
CA GLN A 530 -8.34 23.35 -17.02
C GLN A 530 -9.75 23.94 -16.89
N ALA A 531 -10.66 23.21 -16.22
CA ALA A 531 -12.04 23.68 -16.03
C ALA A 531 -12.10 24.96 -15.17
N TRP A 532 -11.17 25.13 -14.25
CA TRP A 532 -11.11 26.28 -13.32
C TRP A 532 -9.74 26.99 -13.39
N ALA A 533 -9.24 27.28 -14.59
CA ALA A 533 -7.91 27.86 -14.85
C ALA A 533 -7.62 29.17 -14.10
N ALA A 534 -8.63 29.95 -13.75
CA ALA A 534 -8.48 31.19 -12.98
C ALA A 534 -8.20 30.95 -11.48
N ARG A 535 -8.18 29.69 -11.00
CA ARG A 535 -8.00 29.33 -9.59
C ARG A 535 -6.59 28.86 -9.33
N THR A 536 -6.07 29.23 -8.16
CA THR A 536 -4.68 28.99 -7.80
C THR A 536 -4.45 27.53 -7.36
N THR A 537 -3.27 26.97 -7.67
CA THR A 537 -2.79 25.64 -7.23
C THR A 537 -2.78 25.47 -5.70
N ARG A 538 -2.75 26.55 -4.93
CA ARG A 538 -2.87 26.53 -3.46
C ARG A 538 -4.15 25.89 -2.93
N ARG A 539 -5.17 25.67 -3.76
CA ARG A 539 -6.44 25.03 -3.39
C ARG A 539 -6.56 23.60 -3.88
N ASP A 540 -5.55 23.07 -4.52
CA ASP A 540 -5.57 21.72 -5.09
C ASP A 540 -5.99 20.64 -4.08
N ARG A 541 -5.54 20.72 -2.83
CA ARG A 541 -5.96 19.79 -1.78
C ARG A 541 -7.45 19.88 -1.47
N LEU A 542 -8.05 21.06 -1.56
CA LEU A 542 -9.50 21.28 -1.36
C LEU A 542 -10.32 20.77 -2.54
N TYR A 543 -9.79 20.90 -3.77
CA TYR A 543 -10.43 20.28 -4.95
C TYR A 543 -10.43 18.75 -4.82
N ALA A 544 -9.28 18.16 -4.47
CA ALA A 544 -9.17 16.72 -4.23
C ALA A 544 -10.13 16.25 -3.12
N PHE A 545 -10.26 17.03 -2.06
CA PHE A 545 -11.15 16.75 -0.95
C PHE A 545 -12.63 16.72 -1.38
N GLY A 546 -13.07 17.72 -2.12
CA GLY A 546 -14.42 17.76 -2.69
C GLY A 546 -14.68 16.63 -3.68
N PHE A 547 -13.68 16.30 -4.49
CA PHE A 547 -13.74 15.20 -5.45
C PHE A 547 -13.99 13.84 -4.76
N ASP A 548 -13.22 13.53 -3.73
CA ASP A 548 -13.42 12.29 -2.97
C ASP A 548 -14.68 12.31 -2.11
N ALA A 549 -15.12 13.47 -1.62
CA ALA A 549 -16.39 13.60 -0.91
C ALA A 549 -17.58 13.14 -1.78
N TYR A 550 -17.57 13.43 -3.10
CA TYR A 550 -18.56 12.88 -4.03
C TYR A 550 -18.44 11.37 -4.18
N ARG A 551 -17.24 10.85 -4.35
CA ARG A 551 -16.96 9.42 -4.57
C ARG A 551 -17.28 8.55 -3.36
N LEU A 552 -17.24 9.11 -2.16
CA LEU A 552 -17.61 8.43 -0.92
C LEU A 552 -19.13 8.20 -0.78
N VAL A 553 -19.98 9.00 -1.43
CA VAL A 553 -21.44 8.93 -1.27
C VAL A 553 -22.00 7.51 -1.53
N PRO A 554 -21.75 6.86 -2.68
CA PRO A 554 -22.31 5.54 -2.94
C PRO A 554 -21.76 4.47 -2.00
N ALA A 555 -20.46 4.54 -1.68
CA ALA A 555 -19.83 3.57 -0.80
C ALA A 555 -20.37 3.64 0.63
N LEU A 556 -20.48 4.84 1.20
CA LEU A 556 -21.02 5.04 2.56
C LEU A 556 -22.51 4.68 2.65
N ARG A 557 -23.24 4.72 1.53
CA ARG A 557 -24.64 4.33 1.47
C ARG A 557 -24.84 2.81 1.41
N SER A 558 -24.04 2.11 0.61
CA SER A 558 -24.22 0.68 0.31
C SER A 558 -23.32 -0.21 1.17
N LYS A 559 -22.02 0.00 1.08
CA LYS A 559 -20.99 -0.79 1.77
C LYS A 559 -19.83 0.12 2.16
N PRO A 560 -19.82 0.61 3.40
CA PRO A 560 -18.72 1.44 3.88
C PRO A 560 -17.35 0.74 3.70
N PRO A 561 -16.32 1.48 3.25
CA PRO A 561 -14.99 0.92 3.02
C PRO A 561 -14.31 0.58 4.35
N GLY A 562 -13.76 -0.64 4.49
CA GLY A 562 -12.93 -1.05 5.62
C GLY A 562 -11.45 -1.01 5.28
N GLU A 563 -10.60 -1.23 6.29
CA GLU A 563 -9.13 -1.30 6.12
C GLU A 563 -8.69 -2.35 5.10
N GLU A 564 -9.36 -3.51 5.07
CA GLU A 564 -9.04 -4.58 4.12
C GLU A 564 -9.52 -4.30 2.67
N SER A 565 -10.43 -3.35 2.51
CA SER A 565 -11.00 -2.98 1.21
C SER A 565 -11.17 -1.47 1.10
N PRO A 566 -10.09 -0.69 1.15
CA PRO A 566 -10.16 0.76 1.05
C PRO A 566 -10.56 1.21 -0.36
N ILE A 567 -11.12 2.41 -0.46
CA ILE A 567 -11.34 3.08 -1.74
C ILE A 567 -10.06 3.81 -2.13
N ALA A 568 -9.59 3.60 -3.36
CA ALA A 568 -8.49 4.38 -3.90
C ALA A 568 -9.00 5.80 -4.25
N GLY A 569 -8.84 6.72 -3.32
CA GLY A 569 -9.18 8.13 -3.48
C GLY A 569 -8.04 8.95 -4.10
N VAL A 570 -8.34 10.16 -4.50
CA VAL A 570 -7.32 11.15 -4.90
C VAL A 570 -6.71 11.86 -3.69
N THR A 571 -7.32 11.72 -2.50
CA THR A 571 -6.80 12.22 -1.23
C THR A 571 -6.08 11.15 -0.40
N GLY A 572 -6.00 9.90 -0.88
CA GLY A 572 -5.39 8.76 -0.21
C GLY A 572 -6.20 7.48 -0.41
N LYS A 573 -5.76 6.37 0.18
CA LYS A 573 -6.61 5.18 0.31
C LYS A 573 -7.57 5.44 1.48
N LEU A 574 -8.88 5.39 1.18
CA LEU A 574 -9.94 5.81 2.11
C LEU A 574 -10.59 4.60 2.75
N HIS A 575 -10.63 4.58 4.07
CA HIS A 575 -11.34 3.58 4.87
C HIS A 575 -12.04 4.21 6.06
N LEU A 576 -13.06 3.55 6.59
CA LEU A 576 -13.86 4.03 7.70
C LEU A 576 -13.36 3.38 9.01
N ASP A 577 -13.11 4.20 10.04
CA ASP A 577 -12.77 3.71 11.37
C ASP A 577 -14.05 3.41 12.21
N GLU A 578 -13.85 2.89 13.42
CA GLU A 578 -14.92 2.57 14.37
C GLU A 578 -15.76 3.77 14.85
N HIS A 579 -15.25 4.99 14.63
CA HIS A 579 -15.94 6.24 14.97
C HIS A 579 -16.64 6.90 13.76
N ASN A 580 -16.83 6.16 12.66
CA ASN A 580 -17.37 6.67 11.40
C ASN A 580 -16.54 7.82 10.81
N ARG A 581 -15.24 7.87 11.05
CA ARG A 581 -14.30 8.82 10.46
C ARG A 581 -13.64 8.19 9.26
N VAL A 582 -13.66 8.85 8.13
CA VAL A 582 -12.91 8.43 6.95
C VAL A 582 -11.44 8.74 7.18
N ARG A 583 -10.63 7.68 7.26
CA ARG A 583 -9.17 7.72 7.37
C ARG A 583 -8.54 7.66 6.00
N ARG A 584 -7.34 8.21 5.90
CA ARG A 584 -6.60 8.32 4.65
C ARG A 584 -5.20 7.72 4.83
N ASP A 585 -4.84 6.73 4.01
CA ASP A 585 -3.45 6.34 3.85
C ASP A 585 -2.84 7.16 2.72
N LEU A 586 -1.82 7.92 3.05
CA LEU A 586 -1.20 8.89 2.16
C LEU A 586 -0.06 8.25 1.36
N ASP A 587 0.20 8.79 0.18
CA ASP A 587 1.38 8.46 -0.58
C ASP A 587 2.61 9.19 -0.03
N TRP A 588 3.79 8.60 -0.23
CA TRP A 588 5.05 9.16 0.24
C TRP A 588 5.86 9.71 -0.91
N ALA A 589 6.43 10.88 -0.68
CA ALA A 589 7.34 11.51 -1.63
C ALA A 589 8.61 12.02 -0.95
N GLN A 590 9.67 12.06 -1.72
CA GLN A 590 10.90 12.78 -1.39
C GLN A 590 11.18 13.80 -2.50
N ILE A 591 11.57 15.01 -2.13
CA ILE A 591 11.99 15.99 -3.13
C ILE A 591 13.31 15.56 -3.74
N LYS A 592 13.32 15.38 -5.06
CA LYS A 592 14.49 15.07 -5.89
C LYS A 592 14.50 15.98 -7.11
N ASN A 593 15.58 16.72 -7.30
CA ASN A 593 15.69 17.73 -8.37
C ASN A 593 14.52 18.74 -8.35
N GLY A 594 14.12 19.17 -7.15
CA GLY A 594 13.03 20.12 -6.95
C GLY A 594 11.61 19.57 -7.24
N GLN A 595 11.48 18.27 -7.52
CA GLN A 595 10.19 17.62 -7.79
C GLN A 595 9.91 16.49 -6.79
N PRO A 596 8.63 16.21 -6.46
CA PRO A 596 8.28 15.08 -5.62
C PRO A 596 8.49 13.77 -6.40
N ALA A 597 9.37 12.91 -5.87
CA ALA A 597 9.57 11.54 -6.34
C ALA A 597 8.88 10.57 -5.37
N ALA A 598 8.03 9.71 -5.87
CA ALA A 598 7.36 8.67 -5.07
C ALA A 598 8.36 7.72 -4.41
N LEU A 599 8.05 7.25 -3.17
CA LEU A 599 8.87 6.34 -2.36
C LEU A 599 8.20 4.97 -2.22
#